data_b3469bce8f153a4199891b3a60c2b866
#
_entry.id   b3469bce8f153a4199891b3a60c2b866
#
_cell.length_a   1.000
_cell.length_b   1.000
_cell.length_c   1.000
_cell.angle_alpha   90.00
_cell.angle_beta   90.00
_cell.angle_gamma   90.00
#
_symmetry.space_group_name_H-M   'P 1'
#
loop_
_entity.id
_entity.type
_entity.pdbx_description
1 polymer ?
#
loop_
_entity_poly.entity_id
_entity_poly.type
_entity_poly.pdbx_seq_one_letter_code
_entity_poly.pdbx_strand_id
1 'polypeptide(L)'
;MIRMEAKVKLYTILKKYGEGKLDKDNNISIPEHLTLQDLISHLNIPERLGKVCLVNGYPRDIEYTLSEGDEVKILALLGGG
;
A
#
# COMPACT_ATOMS: atom_id res chain seq x y z
N MET A 1 -13.68 0.90 17.96
CA MET A 1 -12.59 0.40 17.12
C MET A 1 -11.73 1.56 16.67
N ILE A 2 -10.43 1.45 16.85
CA ILE A 2 -9.52 2.51 16.51
C ILE A 2 -9.05 2.32 15.08
N ARG A 3 -9.09 3.41 14.32
CA ARG A 3 -8.62 3.38 12.94
C ARG A 3 -7.51 4.41 12.80
N MET A 4 -6.65 4.18 11.82
CA MET A 4 -5.59 5.11 11.52
C MET A 4 -5.65 5.48 10.04
N GLU A 5 -4.95 6.52 9.68
CA GLU A 5 -4.92 6.97 8.31
C GLU A 5 -3.52 6.83 7.75
N ALA A 6 -3.43 6.39 6.52
CA ALA A 6 -2.17 6.28 5.81
C ALA A 6 -2.34 6.85 4.42
N LYS A 7 -1.24 7.29 3.82
CA LYS A 7 -1.23 7.74 2.44
C LYS A 7 -0.60 6.66 1.59
N VAL A 8 -1.29 6.29 0.51
CA VAL A 8 -0.81 5.22 -0.36
C VAL A 8 -0.66 5.76 -1.77
N LYS A 9 0.53 5.64 -2.32
CA LYS A 9 0.79 6.05 -3.69
C LYS A 9 1.06 4.81 -4.53
N LEU A 10 0.26 4.65 -5.58
CA LEU A 10 0.38 3.53 -6.50
C LEU A 10 0.85 4.07 -7.84
N TYR A 11 1.72 3.32 -8.48
CA TYR A 11 2.35 3.75 -9.72
C TYR A 11 2.09 2.79 -10.86
N THR A 12 2.07 3.33 -12.05
CA THR A 12 1.94 2.58 -13.31
C THR A 12 0.75 1.64 -13.28
N ILE A 13 0.97 0.35 -13.51
CA ILE A 13 -0.13 -0.61 -13.62
C ILE A 13 -0.89 -0.81 -12.31
N LEU A 14 -0.35 -0.35 -11.18
CA LEU A 14 -1.00 -0.51 -9.89
C LEU A 14 -2.04 0.56 -9.59
N LYS A 15 -2.05 1.65 -10.35
CA LYS A 15 -2.95 2.78 -10.06
C LYS A 15 -4.41 2.37 -9.99
N LYS A 16 -4.82 1.44 -10.84
CA LYS A 16 -6.22 1.01 -10.88
C LYS A 16 -6.69 0.38 -9.58
N TYR A 17 -5.77 -0.17 -8.79
CA TYR A 17 -6.15 -0.83 -7.55
C TYR A 17 -6.49 0.16 -6.44
N GLY A 18 -6.17 1.44 -6.62
CA GLY A 18 -6.55 2.46 -5.65
C GLY A 18 -7.90 3.09 -5.90
N GLU A 19 -8.48 2.84 -7.08
CA GLU A 19 -9.76 3.45 -7.43
C GLU A 19 -10.86 2.97 -6.50
N GLY A 20 -11.61 3.93 -5.96
CA GLY A 20 -12.68 3.61 -5.03
C GLY A 20 -12.22 3.29 -3.62
N LYS A 21 -10.92 3.22 -3.38
CA LYS A 21 -10.38 2.91 -2.05
C LYS A 21 -9.57 4.04 -1.46
N LEU A 22 -8.86 4.78 -2.28
CA LEU A 22 -8.09 5.93 -1.85
C LEU A 22 -8.88 7.19 -2.15
N ASP A 23 -8.79 8.20 -1.27
CA ASP A 23 -9.45 9.46 -1.56
C ASP A 23 -8.60 10.28 -2.54
N LYS A 24 -9.03 11.51 -2.81
CA LYS A 24 -8.37 12.35 -3.80
C LYS A 24 -6.92 12.70 -3.42
N ASP A 25 -6.61 12.60 -2.13
CA ASP A 25 -5.27 12.87 -1.63
C ASP A 25 -4.49 11.59 -1.37
N ASN A 26 -5.00 10.45 -1.85
CA ASN A 26 -4.39 9.14 -1.69
C ASN A 26 -4.38 8.64 -0.25
N ASN A 27 -5.30 9.15 0.57
CA ASN A 27 -5.41 8.68 1.95
C ASN A 27 -6.40 7.54 2.05
N ILE A 28 -6.16 6.67 3.01
CA ILE A 28 -7.04 5.56 3.30
C ILE A 28 -7.13 5.37 4.81
N SER A 29 -8.33 5.04 5.29
CA SER A 29 -8.55 4.74 6.69
C SER A 29 -8.44 3.23 6.87
N ILE A 30 -7.60 2.80 7.77
CA ILE A 30 -7.32 1.38 7.99
C ILE A 30 -7.32 1.07 9.48
N PRO A 31 -7.54 -0.20 9.85
CA PRO A 31 -7.47 -0.59 11.26
C PRO A 31 -6.05 -0.47 11.80
N GLU A 32 -5.93 -0.28 13.10
CA GLU A 32 -4.63 -0.34 13.74
C GLU A 32 -3.97 -1.69 13.52
N HIS A 33 -2.65 -1.70 13.58
CA HIS A 33 -1.85 -2.94 13.47
C HIS A 33 -1.93 -3.62 12.11
N LEU A 34 -2.34 -2.87 11.10
CA LEU A 34 -2.38 -3.42 9.74
C LEU A 34 -0.97 -3.54 9.20
N THR A 35 -0.66 -4.69 8.59
CA THR A 35 0.64 -4.87 7.95
C THR A 35 0.57 -4.46 6.49
N LEU A 36 1.74 -4.33 5.85
CA LEU A 36 1.78 -4.06 4.41
C LEU A 36 1.07 -5.15 3.63
N GLN A 37 1.21 -6.41 4.05
CA GLN A 37 0.52 -7.50 3.37
C GLN A 37 -0.99 -7.33 3.46
N ASP A 38 -1.49 -6.93 4.63
CA ASP A 38 -2.91 -6.69 4.81
C ASP A 38 -3.39 -5.56 3.92
N LEU A 39 -2.60 -4.50 3.80
CA LEU A 39 -2.93 -3.38 2.93
C LEU A 39 -3.00 -3.82 1.48
N ILE A 40 -2.01 -4.58 1.03
CA ILE A 40 -1.97 -5.10 -0.34
C ILE A 40 -3.20 -5.94 -0.62
N SER A 41 -3.59 -6.80 0.34
CA SER A 41 -4.78 -7.62 0.20
C SER A 41 -6.04 -6.76 0.15
N HIS A 42 -6.09 -5.74 0.98
CA HIS A 42 -7.24 -4.84 1.02
C HIS A 42 -7.43 -4.11 -0.31
N LEU A 43 -6.33 -3.80 -0.99
CA LEU A 43 -6.36 -3.14 -2.28
C LEU A 43 -6.57 -4.13 -3.43
N ASN A 44 -6.64 -5.42 -3.12
CA ASN A 44 -6.83 -6.48 -4.12
C ASN A 44 -5.71 -6.54 -5.15
N ILE A 45 -4.51 -6.15 -4.76
CA ILE A 45 -3.34 -6.26 -5.64
C ILE A 45 -2.93 -7.73 -5.68
N PRO A 46 -2.86 -8.34 -6.87
CA PRO A 46 -2.54 -9.77 -6.97
C PRO A 46 -1.17 -10.09 -6.38
N GLU A 47 -1.11 -11.18 -5.62
CA GLU A 47 0.16 -11.60 -5.04
C GLU A 47 1.21 -11.95 -6.08
N ARG A 48 0.76 -12.42 -7.24
CA ARG A 48 1.68 -12.80 -8.31
C ARG A 48 2.45 -11.63 -8.89
N LEU A 49 1.97 -10.42 -8.66
CA LEU A 49 2.69 -9.25 -9.15
C LEU A 49 3.83 -8.95 -8.21
N GLY A 50 5.05 -8.98 -8.72
CA GLY A 50 6.20 -8.57 -7.94
C GLY A 50 6.08 -7.09 -7.63
N LYS A 51 6.43 -6.71 -6.41
CA LYS A 51 6.30 -5.33 -6.00
C LYS A 51 7.30 -4.97 -4.92
N VAL A 52 7.61 -3.68 -4.86
CA VAL A 52 8.46 -3.12 -3.83
C VAL A 52 7.64 -2.10 -3.07
N CYS A 53 7.69 -2.16 -1.75
CA CYS A 53 6.97 -1.22 -0.90
C CYS A 53 7.97 -0.35 -0.15
N LEU A 54 7.75 0.96 -0.25
CA LEU A 54 8.53 1.93 0.50
C LEU A 54 7.62 2.57 1.54
N VAL A 55 8.06 2.62 2.78
CA VAL A 55 7.31 3.31 3.83
C VAL A 55 8.16 4.46 4.29
N ASN A 56 7.63 5.67 4.11
CA ASN A 56 8.33 6.91 4.44
C ASN A 56 9.71 6.97 3.79
N GLY A 57 9.80 6.43 2.57
CA GLY A 57 11.03 6.47 1.80
C GLY A 57 11.97 5.29 2.00
N TYR A 58 11.63 4.36 2.89
CA TYR A 58 12.49 3.21 3.18
C TYR A 58 11.85 1.90 2.74
N PRO A 59 12.60 1.02 2.08
CA PRO A 59 12.05 -0.28 1.70
C PRO A 59 11.66 -1.08 2.95
N ARG A 60 10.48 -1.68 2.90
CA ARG A 60 9.99 -2.52 4.00
C ARG A 60 9.41 -3.79 3.42
N ASP A 61 9.48 -4.87 4.19
CA ASP A 61 8.88 -6.12 3.74
C ASP A 61 7.39 -6.14 4.10
N ILE A 62 6.71 -7.17 3.61
CA ILE A 62 5.24 -7.23 3.75
C ILE A 62 4.79 -7.43 5.19
N GLU A 63 5.69 -7.81 6.09
CA GLU A 63 5.34 -8.00 7.49
C GLU A 63 5.39 -6.71 8.30
N TYR A 64 5.84 -5.63 7.69
CA TYR A 64 5.95 -4.36 8.38
C TYR A 64 4.57 -3.87 8.83
N THR A 65 4.46 -3.50 10.11
CA THR A 65 3.20 -2.96 10.65
C THR A 65 3.16 -1.46 10.46
N LEU A 66 2.07 -0.99 9.83
CA LEU A 66 1.92 0.43 9.53
C LEU A 66 1.58 1.22 10.78
N SER A 67 1.93 2.51 10.75
CA SER A 67 1.65 3.46 11.83
C SER A 67 0.84 4.62 11.28
N GLU A 68 0.20 5.35 12.18
CA GLU A 68 -0.58 6.53 11.81
C GLU A 68 0.28 7.50 11.00
N GLY A 69 -0.25 7.92 9.86
CA GLY A 69 0.43 8.90 9.03
C GLY A 69 1.51 8.38 8.12
N ASP A 70 1.73 7.07 8.10
CA ASP A 70 2.74 6.51 7.20
C ASP A 70 2.40 6.80 5.74
N GLU A 71 3.44 7.05 4.95
CA GLU A 71 3.30 7.20 3.51
C GLU A 71 3.88 5.97 2.84
N VAL A 72 3.00 5.22 2.16
CA VAL A 72 3.37 3.97 1.51
C VAL A 72 3.40 4.18 0.01
N LYS A 73 4.50 3.78 -0.61
CA LYS A 73 4.61 3.76 -2.07
C LYS A 73 4.74 2.31 -2.51
N ILE A 74 3.90 1.90 -3.44
CA ILE A 74 3.94 0.54 -3.96
C ILE A 74 4.25 0.60 -5.45
N LEU A 75 5.35 -0.02 -5.81
CA LEU A 75 5.83 -0.03 -7.19
C LEU A 75 5.83 -1.46 -7.72
N ALA A 76 5.33 -1.64 -8.93
CA ALA A 76 5.37 -2.95 -9.54
C ALA A 76 6.76 -3.19 -10.13
N LEU A 77 7.24 -4.41 -9.96
CA LEU A 77 8.47 -4.83 -10.60
C LEU A 77 8.10 -5.24 -12.02
N LEU A 78 8.46 -4.40 -12.96
CA LEU A 78 8.19 -4.66 -14.37
C LEU A 78 9.41 -5.28 -15.00
N GLY A 79 9.17 -6.20 -15.81
CA GLY A 79 10.25 -6.78 -16.50
C GLY A 79 10.41 -8.18 -16.14
N GLY A 80 11.25 -8.60 -16.34
CA GLY A 80 11.44 -9.85 -16.03
C GLY A 80 10.97 -10.86 -16.93
N GLY A 81 10.47 -10.62 -17.56
CA GLY A 81 10.28 -11.60 -18.32
C GLY A 81 9.34 -12.58 -18.29
#